data_29cabc18c054eb3f7cfca3d53f917345
#
_entry.id   29cabc18c054eb3f7cfca3d53f917345
#
_cell.length_a   1.000
_cell.length_b   1.000
_cell.length_c   1.000
_cell.angle_alpha   90.00
_cell.angle_beta   90.00
_cell.angle_gamma   90.00
#
_symmetry.space_group_name_H-M   'P 1'
#
loop_
_entity.id
_entity.type
_entity.pdbx_description
1 polymer ?
#
loop_
_entity_poly.entity_id
_entity_poly.type
_entity_poly.pdbx_seq_one_letter_code
_entity_poly.pdbx_strand_id
1 'polypeptide(L)'
;MAPPKTVPIKAIKSIRAVERAADVLLCFSRSTPTLSVTDLQKRLRLSRPTLYRLLHALEQTGLVRSFGDPQRFELDHRVVGLADAWAAKCDVSTAAASYLKELWLSTDETVSLFVLASPTTKVCVQELPSRQPLVFTRGAGFTEPTPT
;
A
#
# COMPACT_ATOMS: atom_id res chain seq x y z
N MET A 1 35.09 6.53 -18.47
CA MET A 1 33.63 6.49 -18.52
C MET A 1 33.13 7.39 -17.40
N ALA A 2 32.66 8.59 -17.71
CA ALA A 2 32.26 9.57 -16.71
C ALA A 2 30.90 9.18 -16.10
N PRO A 3 30.63 9.42 -14.79
CA PRO A 3 29.36 9.12 -14.17
C PRO A 3 28.25 10.01 -14.75
N PRO A 4 27.01 9.50 -14.83
CA PRO A 4 25.88 10.29 -15.36
C PRO A 4 25.63 11.50 -14.46
N LYS A 5 25.53 12.67 -15.10
CA LYS A 5 25.18 13.93 -14.42
C LYS A 5 23.77 13.81 -13.82
N THR A 6 23.69 13.83 -12.50
CA THR A 6 22.43 13.94 -11.77
C THR A 6 21.80 15.29 -12.12
N VAL A 7 20.73 15.27 -12.91
CA VAL A 7 19.93 16.48 -13.18
C VAL A 7 19.24 16.86 -11.87
N PRO A 8 19.42 18.09 -11.34
CA PRO A 8 18.71 18.51 -10.12
C PRO A 8 17.21 18.51 -10.43
N ILE A 9 16.45 17.71 -9.69
CA ILE A 9 14.99 17.73 -9.74
C ILE A 9 14.57 19.10 -9.23
N LYS A 10 14.27 20.01 -10.18
CA LYS A 10 13.68 21.32 -9.90
C LYS A 10 12.46 21.05 -9.03
N ALA A 11 12.33 21.70 -7.88
CA ALA A 11 11.22 21.49 -6.94
C ALA A 11 9.89 21.62 -7.72
N ILE A 12 9.33 20.48 -8.09
CA ILE A 12 8.06 20.41 -8.80
C ILE A 12 7.04 20.91 -7.78
N LYS A 13 6.33 21.99 -8.13
CA LYS A 13 5.25 22.54 -7.34
C LYS A 13 4.22 21.42 -7.17
N SER A 14 4.23 20.80 -6.00
CA SER A 14 3.38 19.66 -5.72
C SER A 14 1.90 20.01 -5.90
N ILE A 15 1.13 19.11 -6.52
CA ILE A 15 -0.31 19.27 -6.69
C ILE A 15 -0.98 18.71 -5.43
N ARG A 16 -1.25 19.57 -4.46
CA ARG A 16 -1.84 19.22 -3.16
C ARG A 16 -3.07 18.29 -3.24
N ALA A 17 -3.86 18.39 -4.30
CA ALA A 17 -5.03 17.53 -4.48
C ALA A 17 -4.62 16.07 -4.73
N VAL A 18 -3.56 15.84 -5.51
CA VAL A 18 -3.03 14.51 -5.80
C VAL A 18 -2.41 13.90 -4.54
N GLU A 19 -1.60 14.66 -3.81
CA GLU A 19 -1.03 14.21 -2.53
C GLU A 19 -2.11 13.78 -1.55
N ARG A 20 -3.12 14.64 -1.33
CA ARG A 20 -4.23 14.34 -0.41
C ARG A 20 -5.07 13.15 -0.86
N ALA A 21 -5.26 12.96 -2.17
CA ALA A 21 -5.94 11.77 -2.69
C ALA A 21 -5.12 10.50 -2.43
N ALA A 22 -3.81 10.56 -2.62
CA ALA A 22 -2.90 9.46 -2.25
C ALA A 22 -2.93 9.18 -0.74
N ASP A 23 -2.90 10.22 0.10
CA ASP A 23 -3.01 10.07 1.56
C ASP A 23 -4.32 9.37 1.97
N VAL A 24 -5.45 9.67 1.30
CA VAL A 24 -6.73 8.99 1.54
C VAL A 24 -6.61 7.50 1.20
N LEU A 25 -6.05 7.15 0.04
CA LEU A 25 -5.86 5.75 -0.37
C LEU A 25 -4.96 4.98 0.60
N LEU A 26 -3.88 5.61 1.08
CA LEU A 26 -2.93 5.03 2.03
C LEU A 26 -3.50 4.84 3.46
N CYS A 27 -4.67 5.42 3.75
CA CYS A 27 -5.37 5.16 5.02
C CYS A 27 -5.99 3.76 5.09
N PHE A 28 -6.27 3.13 3.96
CA PHE A 28 -6.83 1.78 3.90
C PHE A 28 -5.72 0.74 4.07
N SER A 29 -6.03 -0.31 4.81
CA SER A 29 -5.10 -1.42 5.03
C SER A 29 -5.87 -2.71 5.29
N ARG A 30 -5.17 -3.84 5.36
CA ARG A 30 -5.78 -5.12 5.71
C ARG A 30 -6.46 -5.09 7.10
N SER A 31 -5.90 -4.36 8.05
CA SER A 31 -6.47 -4.19 9.39
C SER A 31 -7.59 -3.14 9.46
N THR A 32 -7.66 -2.25 8.49
CA THR A 32 -8.67 -1.19 8.38
C THR A 32 -9.19 -1.09 6.94
N PRO A 33 -9.89 -2.14 6.46
CA PRO A 33 -10.34 -2.21 5.07
C PRO A 33 -11.46 -1.22 4.76
N THR A 34 -12.19 -0.78 5.78
CA THR A 34 -13.30 0.18 5.64
C THR A 34 -13.15 1.34 6.61
N LEU A 35 -13.39 2.56 6.15
CA LEU A 35 -13.26 3.80 6.92
C LEU A 35 -14.47 4.70 6.73
N SER A 36 -14.89 5.39 7.81
CA SER A 36 -15.84 6.50 7.72
C SER A 36 -15.10 7.81 7.43
N VAL A 37 -15.84 8.85 7.02
CA VAL A 37 -15.28 10.22 6.88
C VAL A 37 -14.70 10.70 8.19
N THR A 38 -15.28 10.32 9.33
CA THR A 38 -14.79 10.68 10.65
C THR A 38 -13.43 10.04 10.96
N ASP A 39 -13.23 8.78 10.55
CA ASP A 39 -11.96 8.08 10.70
C ASP A 39 -10.86 8.73 9.85
N LEU A 40 -11.18 9.03 8.59
CA LEU A 40 -10.29 9.73 7.68
C LEU A 40 -9.95 11.15 8.19
N GLN A 41 -10.93 11.87 8.74
CA GLN A 41 -10.71 13.20 9.30
C GLN A 41 -9.72 13.18 10.46
N LYS A 42 -9.82 12.20 11.36
CA LYS A 42 -8.89 12.02 12.48
C LYS A 42 -7.47 11.73 12.00
N ARG A 43 -7.33 10.91 10.97
CA ARG A 43 -6.02 10.49 10.44
C ARG A 43 -5.33 11.60 9.64
N LEU A 44 -6.07 12.28 8.77
CA LEU A 44 -5.50 13.22 7.78
C LEU A 44 -5.61 14.69 8.19
N ARG A 45 -6.39 14.99 9.24
CA ARG A 45 -6.66 16.38 9.72
C ARG A 45 -7.21 17.29 8.61
N LEU A 46 -7.98 16.73 7.68
CA LEU A 46 -8.65 17.45 6.61
C LEU A 46 -10.09 17.81 7.01
N SER A 47 -10.62 18.92 6.46
CA SER A 47 -12.01 19.28 6.66
C SER A 47 -12.96 18.28 5.96
N ARG A 48 -14.16 18.07 6.51
CA ARG A 48 -15.18 17.19 5.92
C ARG A 48 -15.48 17.52 4.45
N PRO A 49 -15.69 18.77 4.06
CA PRO A 49 -15.93 19.12 2.65
C PRO A 49 -14.78 18.72 1.74
N THR A 50 -13.52 18.88 2.20
CA THR A 50 -12.35 18.46 1.43
C THR A 50 -12.31 16.93 1.26
N LEU A 51 -12.59 16.18 2.33
CA LEU A 51 -12.62 14.71 2.28
C LEU A 51 -13.71 14.22 1.32
N TYR A 52 -14.93 14.76 1.40
CA TYR A 52 -15.99 14.37 0.47
C TYR A 52 -15.65 14.66 -0.99
N ARG A 53 -15.02 15.80 -1.30
CA ARG A 53 -14.57 16.10 -2.66
C ARG A 53 -13.50 15.11 -3.15
N LEU A 54 -12.54 14.74 -2.30
CA LEU A 54 -11.51 13.75 -2.63
C LEU A 54 -12.12 12.36 -2.84
N LEU A 55 -12.97 11.92 -1.89
CA LEU A 55 -13.63 10.62 -1.96
C LEU A 55 -14.52 10.51 -3.21
N HIS A 56 -15.30 11.55 -3.52
CA HIS A 56 -16.12 11.58 -4.73
C HIS A 56 -15.25 11.49 -6.00
N ALA A 57 -14.12 12.21 -6.06
CA ALA A 57 -13.21 12.11 -7.19
C ALA A 57 -12.60 10.70 -7.32
N LEU A 58 -12.24 10.06 -6.18
CA LEU A 58 -11.72 8.70 -6.15
C LEU A 58 -12.80 7.66 -6.54
N GLU A 59 -14.06 7.88 -6.17
CA GLU A 59 -15.20 7.05 -6.62
C GLU A 59 -15.39 7.13 -8.13
N GLN A 60 -15.34 8.34 -8.71
CA GLN A 60 -15.44 8.52 -10.16
C GLN A 60 -14.32 7.80 -10.93
N THR A 61 -13.18 7.61 -10.31
CA THR A 61 -12.07 6.85 -10.89
C THR A 61 -12.14 5.35 -10.61
N GLY A 62 -13.07 4.87 -9.76
CA GLY A 62 -13.18 3.47 -9.35
C GLY A 62 -12.05 2.98 -8.45
N LEU A 63 -11.35 3.89 -7.76
CA LEU A 63 -10.31 3.55 -6.77
C LEU A 63 -10.90 3.34 -5.37
N VAL A 64 -12.02 4.00 -5.07
CA VAL A 64 -12.76 3.90 -3.82
C VAL A 64 -14.24 3.69 -4.16
N ARG A 65 -14.98 3.02 -3.30
CA ARG A 65 -16.44 2.98 -3.34
C ARG A 65 -17.03 3.27 -1.97
N SER A 66 -18.23 3.85 -1.96
CA SER A 66 -19.00 4.03 -0.73
C SER A 66 -20.10 2.98 -0.61
N PHE A 67 -20.48 2.67 0.62
CA PHE A 67 -21.55 1.73 0.92
C PHE A 67 -22.13 1.97 2.33
N GLY A 68 -23.30 1.40 2.60
CA GLY A 68 -23.93 1.34 3.92
C GLY A 68 -24.54 2.65 4.41
N ASP A 69 -25.30 2.53 5.50
CA ASP A 69 -25.84 3.62 6.30
C ASP A 69 -25.58 3.26 7.77
N PRO A 70 -24.70 3.97 8.47
CA PRO A 70 -23.95 5.16 8.04
C PRO A 70 -22.89 4.89 6.95
N GLN A 71 -22.68 5.87 6.07
CA GLN A 71 -21.80 5.76 4.92
C GLN A 71 -20.35 5.43 5.32
N ARG A 72 -19.80 4.39 4.71
CA ARG A 72 -18.41 3.96 4.81
C ARG A 72 -17.80 3.86 3.43
N PHE A 73 -16.47 3.85 3.39
CA PHE A 73 -15.66 3.80 2.17
C PHE A 73 -14.70 2.64 2.24
N GLU A 74 -14.39 2.04 1.09
CA GLU A 74 -13.39 1.01 0.92
C GLU A 74 -12.70 1.14 -0.44
N LEU A 75 -11.56 0.46 -0.61
CA LEU A 75 -10.89 0.40 -1.91
C LEU A 75 -11.74 -0.40 -2.91
N ASP A 76 -11.76 0.06 -4.16
CA ASP A 76 -12.53 -0.58 -5.23
C ASP A 76 -11.60 -1.33 -6.22
N HIS A 77 -12.20 -2.05 -7.16
CA HIS A 77 -11.55 -3.02 -8.05
C HIS A 77 -10.37 -2.48 -8.86
N ARG A 78 -10.33 -1.19 -9.22
CA ARG A 78 -9.21 -0.61 -9.99
C ARG A 78 -7.87 -0.62 -9.25
N VAL A 79 -7.89 -0.70 -7.92
CA VAL A 79 -6.67 -0.84 -7.12
C VAL A 79 -5.97 -2.16 -7.42
N VAL A 80 -6.73 -3.22 -7.72
CA VAL A 80 -6.18 -4.53 -8.09
C VAL A 80 -5.34 -4.42 -9.36
N GLY A 81 -5.82 -3.68 -10.37
CA GLY A 81 -5.05 -3.47 -11.61
C GLY A 81 -3.74 -2.69 -11.40
N LEU A 82 -3.74 -1.71 -10.46
CA LEU A 82 -2.52 -0.99 -10.10
C LEU A 82 -1.51 -1.91 -9.38
N ALA A 83 -2.00 -2.73 -8.46
CA ALA A 83 -1.19 -3.71 -7.76
C ALA A 83 -0.61 -4.76 -8.71
N ASP A 84 -1.42 -5.28 -9.65
CA ASP A 84 -1.00 -6.24 -10.67
C ASP A 84 0.07 -5.65 -11.61
N ALA A 85 -0.13 -4.42 -12.11
CA ALA A 85 0.83 -3.74 -12.95
C ALA A 85 2.18 -3.50 -12.24
N TRP A 86 2.16 -3.29 -10.94
CA TRP A 86 3.36 -3.20 -10.12
C TRP A 86 4.01 -4.57 -9.93
N ALA A 87 3.21 -5.59 -9.58
CA ALA A 87 3.65 -6.96 -9.34
C ALA A 87 4.23 -7.62 -10.60
N ALA A 88 3.72 -7.30 -11.79
CA ALA A 88 4.22 -7.80 -13.07
C ALA A 88 5.72 -7.47 -13.32
N LYS A 89 6.26 -6.48 -12.64
CA LYS A 89 7.70 -6.17 -12.65
C LYS A 89 8.50 -6.98 -11.65
N CYS A 90 7.83 -7.65 -10.71
CA CYS A 90 8.43 -8.44 -9.65
C CYS A 90 8.33 -9.93 -9.98
N ASP A 91 9.11 -10.39 -10.97
CA ASP A 91 9.26 -11.81 -11.31
C ASP A 91 9.74 -12.65 -10.10
N VAL A 92 10.40 -11.99 -9.15
CA VAL A 92 10.89 -12.55 -7.88
C VAL A 92 9.76 -13.17 -7.04
N SER A 93 8.56 -12.59 -7.02
CA SER A 93 7.46 -13.10 -6.19
C SER A 93 6.98 -14.47 -6.67
N THR A 94 6.86 -14.65 -7.98
CA THR A 94 6.49 -15.93 -8.61
C THR A 94 7.59 -16.96 -8.42
N ALA A 95 8.86 -16.58 -8.65
CA ALA A 95 10.00 -17.47 -8.50
C ALA A 95 10.21 -17.91 -7.04
N ALA A 96 9.93 -17.05 -6.07
CA ALA A 96 10.11 -17.34 -4.65
C ALA A 96 8.96 -18.14 -4.02
N ALA A 97 7.79 -18.21 -4.66
CA ALA A 97 6.56 -18.73 -4.05
C ALA A 97 6.70 -20.17 -3.49
N SER A 98 7.38 -21.07 -4.21
CA SER A 98 7.62 -22.46 -3.78
C SER A 98 8.56 -22.51 -2.57
N TYR A 99 9.64 -21.72 -2.58
CA TYR A 99 10.62 -21.66 -1.49
C TYR A 99 10.01 -21.05 -0.22
N LEU A 100 9.21 -19.99 -0.37
CA LEU A 100 8.49 -19.39 0.77
C LEU A 100 7.53 -20.38 1.41
N LYS A 101 6.81 -21.15 0.59
CA LYS A 101 5.88 -22.18 1.08
C LYS A 101 6.61 -23.31 1.81
N GLU A 102 7.72 -23.78 1.26
CA GLU A 102 8.56 -24.82 1.89
C GLU A 102 9.10 -24.35 3.24
N LEU A 103 9.66 -23.13 3.29
CA LEU A 103 10.17 -22.53 4.52
C LEU A 103 9.03 -22.37 5.55
N TRP A 104 7.87 -21.88 5.15
CA TRP A 104 6.70 -21.72 6.01
C TRP A 104 6.23 -23.06 6.60
N LEU A 105 6.17 -24.11 5.76
CA LEU A 105 5.77 -25.45 6.21
C LEU A 105 6.78 -26.08 7.18
N SER A 106 8.09 -25.80 6.99
CA SER A 106 9.15 -26.38 7.82
C SER A 106 9.33 -25.68 9.17
N THR A 107 9.02 -24.36 9.23
CA THR A 107 9.24 -23.56 10.44
C THR A 107 7.97 -23.28 11.22
N ASP A 108 6.80 -23.30 10.56
CA ASP A 108 5.49 -22.84 11.06
C ASP A 108 5.51 -21.37 11.54
N GLU A 109 6.52 -20.59 11.12
CA GLU A 109 6.67 -19.17 11.43
C GLU A 109 6.16 -18.28 10.29
N THR A 110 5.93 -16.98 10.58
CA THR A 110 5.59 -16.00 9.54
C THR A 110 6.77 -15.81 8.60
N VAL A 111 6.56 -16.06 7.31
CA VAL A 111 7.57 -15.89 6.25
C VAL A 111 7.16 -14.73 5.36
N SER A 112 8.06 -13.76 5.18
CA SER A 112 7.78 -12.55 4.39
C SER A 112 8.85 -12.33 3.34
N LEU A 113 8.44 -12.02 2.11
CA LEU A 113 9.32 -11.62 1.02
C LEU A 113 9.34 -10.11 0.90
N PHE A 114 10.53 -9.53 1.00
CA PHE A 114 10.76 -8.11 0.78
C PHE A 114 11.56 -7.89 -0.50
N VAL A 115 11.20 -6.85 -1.25
CA VAL A 115 11.99 -6.35 -2.38
C VAL A 115 12.38 -4.90 -2.13
N LEU A 116 13.49 -4.44 -2.74
CA LEU A 116 13.91 -3.05 -2.65
C LEU A 116 12.97 -2.18 -3.48
N ALA A 117 12.26 -1.27 -2.82
CA ALA A 117 11.47 -0.22 -3.46
C ALA A 117 12.34 0.99 -3.81
N SER A 118 13.40 1.24 -3.01
CA SER A 118 14.44 2.24 -3.22
C SER A 118 15.75 1.78 -2.58
N PRO A 119 16.88 2.49 -2.75
CA PRO A 119 18.14 2.13 -2.07
C PRO A 119 18.04 2.08 -0.54
N THR A 120 17.09 2.80 0.04
CA THR A 120 16.93 2.92 1.50
C THR A 120 15.63 2.33 2.04
N THR A 121 14.79 1.73 1.18
CA THR A 121 13.46 1.25 1.57
C THR A 121 13.16 -0.09 0.92
N LYS A 122 12.71 -1.05 1.69
CA LYS A 122 12.18 -2.32 1.20
C LYS A 122 10.68 -2.41 1.45
N VAL A 123 9.98 -3.13 0.59
CA VAL A 123 8.53 -3.35 0.65
C VAL A 123 8.23 -4.84 0.72
N CYS A 124 7.33 -5.24 1.60
CA CYS A 124 6.80 -6.60 1.66
C CYS A 124 5.92 -6.86 0.45
N VAL A 125 6.27 -7.84 -0.37
CA VAL A 125 5.50 -8.20 -1.58
C VAL A 125 4.66 -9.45 -1.37
N GLN A 126 5.07 -10.31 -0.45
CA GLN A 126 4.34 -11.52 -0.09
C GLN A 126 4.59 -11.87 1.37
N GLU A 127 3.55 -12.34 2.05
CA GLU A 127 3.63 -12.81 3.44
C GLU A 127 2.75 -14.04 3.61
N LEU A 128 3.33 -15.07 4.22
CA LEU A 128 2.66 -16.29 4.69
C LEU A 128 2.65 -16.23 6.22
N PRO A 129 1.52 -15.93 6.85
CA PRO A 129 1.46 -15.80 8.30
C PRO A 129 1.61 -17.17 8.99
N SER A 130 2.26 -17.19 10.16
CA SER A 130 2.28 -18.36 11.05
C SER A 130 0.87 -18.84 11.38
N ARG A 131 0.71 -20.12 11.69
CA ARG A 131 -0.54 -20.72 12.16
C ARG A 131 -0.63 -20.73 13.70
N GLN A 132 0.36 -20.15 14.38
CA GLN A 132 0.37 -20.04 15.83
C GLN A 132 -0.74 -19.11 16.35
N PRO A 133 -1.23 -19.30 17.60
CA PRO A 133 -2.28 -18.44 18.18
C PRO A 133 -1.89 -16.97 18.29
N LEU A 134 -0.59 -16.68 18.46
CA LEU A 134 -0.05 -15.31 18.48
C LEU A 134 0.78 -15.09 17.22
N VAL A 135 0.25 -14.30 16.30
CA VAL A 135 0.87 -14.02 15.00
C VAL A 135 1.14 -12.53 14.86
N PHE A 136 2.38 -12.19 14.52
CA PHE A 136 2.73 -10.85 14.07
C PHE A 136 2.78 -10.82 12.55
N THR A 137 1.93 -10.02 11.92
CA THR A 137 1.87 -9.83 10.47
C THR A 137 2.00 -8.36 10.12
N ARG A 138 2.73 -8.07 9.05
CA ARG A 138 2.88 -6.72 8.49
C ARG A 138 2.02 -6.55 7.22
N GLY A 139 1.86 -7.64 6.47
CA GLY A 139 1.10 -7.71 5.23
C GLY A 139 1.84 -7.17 4.01
N ALA A 140 1.37 -7.56 2.83
CA ALA A 140 1.86 -7.02 1.58
C ALA A 140 1.64 -5.49 1.51
N GLY A 141 2.62 -4.77 0.95
CA GLY A 141 2.63 -3.31 0.90
C GLY A 141 3.29 -2.64 2.10
N PHE A 142 3.58 -3.34 3.18
CA PHE A 142 4.33 -2.78 4.31
C PHE A 142 5.75 -2.41 3.88
N THR A 143 6.19 -1.21 4.28
CA THR A 143 7.53 -0.71 3.97
C THR A 143 8.36 -0.52 5.23
N GLU A 144 9.66 -0.82 5.15
CA GLU A 144 10.60 -0.54 6.22
C GLU A 144 11.96 -0.09 5.67
N PRO A 145 12.76 0.64 6.47
CA PRO A 145 14.10 1.03 6.06
C PRO A 145 14.98 -0.19 5.79
N THR A 146 15.85 -0.09 4.78
CA THR A 146 16.90 -1.07 4.57
C THR A 146 17.97 -0.89 5.66
N PRO A 147 18.41 -1.95 6.36
CA PRO A 147 19.53 -1.85 7.27
C PRO A 147 20.77 -1.31 6.54
N THR A 148 21.42 -0.30 7.10
CA THR A 148 22.71 0.25 6.64
C THR A 148 23.84 -0.65 7.10
#